data_7675a5caec3b620face9364fc5acca2c
#
_entry.id   7675a5caec3b620face9364fc5acca2c
#
_cell.length_a   1.000
_cell.length_b   1.000
_cell.length_c   1.000
_cell.angle_alpha   90.00
_cell.angle_beta   90.00
_cell.angle_gamma   90.00
#
_symmetry.space_group_name_H-M   'P 1'
#
loop_
_entity.id
_entity.type
_entity.pdbx_description
1 polymer ?
#
loop_
_entity_poly.entity_id
_entity_poly.type
_entity_poly.pdbx_seq_one_letter_code
_entity_poly.pdbx_strand_id
1 'polypeptide(L)'
;MIEVEVENRSGVEVDVAGAVDLARHALAVEGVEEAELGIAWVTPDEIRVLKAEHLGIDEATDVLSFPIDGLDDLPDGVPRALGDVVICPQVVADEWRWPLVHGILHLLGLEHGDEMERRERAILEAAG
;
A
#
# COMPACT_ATOMS: atom_id res chain seq x y z
N MET A 1 -15.31 2.48 -8.98
CA MET A 1 -14.66 3.59 -8.27
C MET A 1 -13.72 3.04 -7.21
N ILE A 2 -12.56 3.62 -7.07
CA ILE A 2 -11.60 3.21 -6.05
C ILE A 2 -11.84 4.04 -4.78
N GLU A 3 -12.11 3.37 -3.68
CA GLU A 3 -12.24 4.00 -2.37
C GLU A 3 -10.96 3.80 -1.58
N VAL A 4 -10.35 4.89 -1.14
CA VAL A 4 -9.11 4.86 -0.37
C VAL A 4 -9.40 5.45 1.01
N GLU A 5 -9.23 4.63 2.04
CA GLU A 5 -9.33 5.08 3.42
C GLU A 5 -7.93 5.28 3.98
N VAL A 6 -7.70 6.44 4.59
CA VAL A 6 -6.39 6.76 5.16
C VAL A 6 -6.53 7.02 6.65
N GLU A 7 -5.67 6.39 7.42
CA GLU A 7 -5.58 6.59 8.86
C GLU A 7 -4.14 6.96 9.22
N ASN A 8 -3.97 8.01 10.01
CA ASN A 8 -2.65 8.43 10.46
C ASN A 8 -2.54 8.27 11.98
N ARG A 9 -1.83 7.26 12.42
CA ARG A 9 -1.53 7.00 13.83
C ARG A 9 -0.06 7.27 14.16
N SER A 10 0.68 7.84 13.21
CA SER A 10 2.13 8.03 13.34
C SER A 10 2.54 9.18 14.26
N GLY A 11 1.65 10.13 14.47
CA GLY A 11 1.97 11.34 15.24
C GLY A 11 2.70 12.42 14.45
N VAL A 12 2.98 12.19 13.17
CA VAL A 12 3.60 13.19 12.29
C VAL A 12 2.68 13.52 11.12
N GLU A 13 2.86 14.68 10.52
CA GLU A 13 2.10 15.04 9.33
C GLU A 13 2.53 14.22 8.12
N VAL A 14 1.55 13.82 7.32
CA VAL A 14 1.77 13.07 6.08
C VAL A 14 0.95 13.69 4.96
N ASP A 15 1.39 13.48 3.72
CA ASP A 15 0.68 13.97 2.54
C ASP A 15 -0.47 13.02 2.17
N VAL A 16 -1.59 13.16 2.87
CA VAL A 16 -2.78 12.31 2.66
C VAL A 16 -3.30 12.43 1.24
N ALA A 17 -3.47 13.66 0.74
CA ALA A 17 -3.99 13.89 -0.61
C ALA A 17 -3.07 13.26 -1.67
N GLY A 18 -1.77 13.45 -1.55
CA GLY A 18 -0.79 12.86 -2.46
C GLY A 18 -0.80 11.34 -2.43
N ALA A 19 -0.94 10.74 -1.24
CA ALA A 19 -1.02 9.29 -1.10
C ALA A 19 -2.29 8.73 -1.75
N VAL A 20 -3.44 9.36 -1.56
CA VAL A 20 -4.69 8.96 -2.19
C VAL A 20 -4.59 9.05 -3.71
N ASP A 21 -4.07 10.16 -4.23
CA ASP A 21 -3.92 10.36 -5.67
C ASP A 21 -2.98 9.33 -6.29
N LEU A 22 -1.85 9.06 -5.65
CA LEU A 22 -0.89 8.06 -6.14
C LEU A 22 -1.48 6.65 -6.10
N ALA A 23 -2.21 6.32 -5.03
CA ALA A 23 -2.86 5.02 -4.91
C ALA A 23 -3.89 4.80 -6.03
N ARG A 24 -4.73 5.80 -6.29
CA ARG A 24 -5.71 5.73 -7.38
C ARG A 24 -5.04 5.60 -8.73
N HIS A 25 -3.97 6.35 -8.96
CA HIS A 25 -3.20 6.29 -10.19
C HIS A 25 -2.58 4.89 -10.38
N ALA A 26 -1.95 4.34 -9.36
CA ALA A 26 -1.35 3.02 -9.41
C ALA A 26 -2.38 1.94 -9.76
N LEU A 27 -3.54 1.97 -9.10
CA LEU A 27 -4.60 1.00 -9.37
C LEU A 27 -5.19 1.17 -10.78
N ALA A 28 -5.32 2.39 -11.27
CA ALA A 28 -5.79 2.64 -12.64
C ALA A 28 -4.80 2.09 -13.67
N VAL A 29 -3.50 2.29 -13.47
CA VAL A 29 -2.46 1.75 -14.35
C VAL A 29 -2.52 0.21 -14.38
N GLU A 30 -2.80 -0.41 -13.23
CA GLU A 30 -2.91 -1.86 -13.11
C GLU A 30 -4.28 -2.43 -13.55
N GLY A 31 -5.17 -1.57 -14.04
CA GLY A 31 -6.46 -2.00 -14.57
C GLY A 31 -7.53 -2.29 -13.52
N VAL A 32 -7.33 -1.85 -12.29
CA VAL A 32 -8.32 -2.04 -11.22
C VAL A 32 -9.31 -0.90 -11.25
N GLU A 33 -10.59 -1.20 -11.50
CA GLU A 33 -11.64 -0.20 -11.65
C GLU A 33 -12.43 0.06 -10.38
N GLU A 34 -12.72 -1.01 -9.63
CA GLU A 34 -13.51 -0.93 -8.40
C GLU A 34 -12.83 -1.72 -7.29
N ALA A 35 -12.53 -1.04 -6.19
CA ALA A 35 -11.92 -1.68 -5.02
C ALA A 35 -11.88 -0.71 -3.85
N GLU A 36 -11.68 -1.26 -2.67
CA GLU A 36 -11.39 -0.53 -1.44
C GLU A 36 -9.94 -0.80 -1.06
N LEU A 37 -9.23 0.24 -0.66
CA LEU A 37 -7.83 0.17 -0.22
C LEU A 37 -7.68 0.93 1.08
N GLY A 38 -7.02 0.33 2.07
CA GLY A 38 -6.64 1.00 3.30
C GLY A 38 -5.17 1.42 3.26
N ILE A 39 -4.89 2.63 3.75
CA ILE A 39 -3.52 3.11 3.95
C ILE A 39 -3.42 3.57 5.40
N ALA A 40 -2.51 3.01 6.17
CA ALA A 40 -2.27 3.41 7.54
C ALA A 40 -0.83 3.91 7.71
N TRP A 41 -0.70 5.07 8.33
CA TRP A 41 0.59 5.64 8.71
C TRP A 41 0.77 5.37 10.19
N VAL A 42 1.86 4.70 10.56
CA VAL A 42 2.05 4.20 11.93
C VAL A 42 3.43 4.56 12.47
N THR A 43 3.60 4.41 13.79
CA THR A 43 4.89 4.64 14.43
C THR A 43 5.85 3.48 14.15
N PRO A 44 7.17 3.69 14.35
CA PRO A 44 8.14 2.59 14.26
C PRO A 44 7.82 1.43 15.22
N ASP A 45 7.34 1.74 16.42
CA ASP A 45 6.96 0.70 17.40
C ASP A 45 5.76 -0.10 16.91
N GLU A 46 4.75 0.56 16.36
CA GLU A 46 3.56 -0.12 15.84
C GLU A 46 3.89 -1.03 14.66
N ILE A 47 4.67 -0.56 13.68
CA ILE A 47 5.01 -1.37 12.51
C ILE A 47 5.91 -2.55 12.90
N ARG A 48 6.76 -2.38 13.90
CA ARG A 48 7.56 -3.45 14.45
C ARG A 48 6.69 -4.55 15.06
N VAL A 49 5.67 -4.17 15.84
CA VAL A 49 4.72 -5.11 16.43
C VAL A 49 3.94 -5.84 15.36
N LEU A 50 3.44 -5.13 14.35
CA LEU A 50 2.71 -5.72 13.24
C LEU A 50 3.56 -6.73 12.47
N LYS A 51 4.81 -6.40 12.20
CA LYS A 51 5.73 -7.29 11.51
C LYS A 51 6.03 -8.53 12.33
N ALA A 52 6.24 -8.39 13.65
CA ALA A 52 6.47 -9.52 14.53
C ALA A 52 5.27 -10.46 14.60
N GLU A 53 4.05 -9.90 14.69
CA GLU A 53 2.82 -10.70 14.76
C GLU A 53 2.51 -11.45 13.48
N HIS A 54 2.75 -10.82 12.32
CA HIS A 54 2.36 -11.39 11.02
C HIS A 54 3.46 -12.12 10.29
N LEU A 55 4.73 -11.75 10.49
CA LEU A 55 5.87 -12.35 9.81
C LEU A 55 6.86 -13.05 10.74
N GLY A 56 6.67 -12.91 12.06
CA GLY A 56 7.56 -13.50 13.04
C GLY A 56 8.93 -12.80 13.13
N ILE A 57 9.06 -11.60 12.57
CA ILE A 57 10.31 -10.85 12.55
C ILE A 57 10.17 -9.60 13.42
N ASP A 58 10.93 -9.51 14.50
CA ASP A 58 10.89 -8.40 15.46
C ASP A 58 11.87 -7.30 15.05
N GLU A 59 11.50 -6.52 14.05
CA GLU A 59 12.27 -5.35 13.62
C GLU A 59 11.36 -4.34 12.94
N ALA A 60 11.71 -3.06 13.01
CA ALA A 60 11.00 -2.03 12.29
C ALA A 60 11.26 -2.14 10.79
N THR A 61 10.28 -1.73 9.99
CA THR A 61 10.38 -1.72 8.53
C THR A 61 9.75 -0.44 7.99
N ASP A 62 9.84 -0.23 6.67
CA ASP A 62 9.27 0.93 6.00
C ASP A 62 7.79 0.72 5.63
N VAL A 63 7.44 -0.44 5.12
CA VAL A 63 6.10 -0.76 4.64
C VAL A 63 5.76 -2.23 4.87
N LEU A 64 4.48 -2.48 5.17
CA LEU A 64 3.89 -3.82 5.22
C LEU A 64 2.62 -3.82 4.40
N SER A 65 2.31 -4.95 3.77
CA SER A 65 1.09 -5.15 3.00
C SER A 65 0.31 -6.32 3.59
N PHE A 66 -0.99 -6.10 3.83
CA PHE A 66 -1.89 -7.09 4.38
C PHE A 66 -3.04 -7.34 3.39
N PRO A 67 -2.88 -8.30 2.45
CA PRO A 67 -3.93 -8.57 1.48
C PRO A 67 -5.18 -9.17 2.15
N ILE A 68 -6.34 -8.77 1.67
CA ILE A 68 -7.65 -9.33 2.07
C ILE A 68 -8.17 -10.14 0.90
N ASP A 69 -8.77 -9.48 -0.09
CA ASP A 69 -9.26 -10.16 -1.30
C ASP A 69 -8.23 -10.17 -2.43
N GLY A 70 -7.33 -9.19 -2.48
CA GLY A 70 -6.41 -9.02 -3.60
C GLY A 70 -7.16 -8.98 -4.93
N LEU A 71 -6.75 -9.84 -5.85
CA LEU A 71 -7.43 -10.03 -7.15
C LEU A 71 -8.16 -11.38 -7.23
N ASP A 72 -8.44 -12.02 -6.10
CA ASP A 72 -9.18 -13.28 -6.05
C ASP A 72 -10.59 -13.09 -6.64
N ASP A 73 -11.15 -14.17 -7.18
CA ASP A 73 -12.52 -14.13 -7.68
C ASP A 73 -13.51 -13.94 -6.55
N LEU A 74 -14.46 -13.03 -6.76
CA LEU A 74 -15.51 -12.74 -5.80
C LEU A 74 -16.89 -12.98 -6.43
N PRO A 75 -17.90 -13.34 -5.62
CA PRO A 75 -19.26 -13.39 -6.12
C PRO A 75 -19.72 -12.02 -6.65
N ASP A 76 -20.62 -12.04 -7.62
CA ASP A 76 -21.19 -10.81 -8.18
C ASP A 76 -21.84 -9.96 -7.08
N GLY A 77 -21.60 -8.64 -7.12
CA GLY A 77 -22.15 -7.69 -6.18
C GLY A 77 -21.42 -7.59 -4.84
N VAL A 78 -20.37 -8.41 -4.63
CA VAL A 78 -19.55 -8.32 -3.41
C VAL A 78 -18.45 -7.26 -3.63
N PRO A 79 -18.37 -6.22 -2.78
CA PRO A 79 -17.29 -5.23 -2.88
C PRO A 79 -15.93 -5.88 -2.67
N ARG A 80 -14.93 -5.45 -3.46
CA ARG A 80 -13.56 -5.94 -3.33
C ARG A 80 -12.79 -5.10 -2.33
N ALA A 81 -12.29 -5.73 -1.26
CA ALA A 81 -11.33 -5.12 -0.35
C ALA A 81 -9.94 -5.65 -0.69
N LEU A 82 -9.12 -4.83 -1.35
CA LEU A 82 -7.76 -5.25 -1.76
C LEU A 82 -6.91 -5.63 -0.56
N GLY A 83 -6.93 -4.80 0.46
CA GLY A 83 -6.16 -4.98 1.67
C GLY A 83 -5.65 -3.65 2.19
N ASP A 84 -4.67 -3.73 3.08
CA ASP A 84 -4.09 -2.56 3.73
C ASP A 84 -2.59 -2.44 3.43
N VAL A 85 -2.15 -1.21 3.18
CA VAL A 85 -0.73 -0.85 3.12
C VAL A 85 -0.42 -0.04 4.37
N VAL A 86 0.54 -0.49 5.16
CA VAL A 86 0.96 0.16 6.40
C VAL A 86 2.35 0.74 6.20
N ILE A 87 2.50 2.03 6.45
CA ILE A 87 3.74 2.77 6.18
C ILE A 87 4.21 3.46 7.47
N CYS A 88 5.51 3.44 7.72
CA CYS A 88 6.11 4.17 8.83
C CYS A 88 6.77 5.45 8.31
N PRO A 89 6.13 6.64 8.49
CA PRO A 89 6.68 7.88 7.94
C PRO A 89 8.01 8.29 8.56
N GLN A 90 8.30 7.88 9.80
CA GLN A 90 9.58 8.15 10.43
C GLN A 90 10.74 7.43 9.73
N VAL A 91 10.45 6.33 9.03
CA VAL A 91 11.46 5.58 8.27
C VAL A 91 11.56 6.07 6.84
N VAL A 92 10.43 6.30 6.18
CA VAL A 92 10.41 6.68 4.75
C VAL A 92 10.58 8.17 4.53
N ALA A 93 10.22 9.01 5.50
CA ALA A 93 10.26 10.47 5.38
C ALA A 93 9.57 10.94 4.08
N ASP A 94 10.26 11.75 3.27
CA ASP A 94 9.70 12.26 2.01
C ASP A 94 9.68 11.22 0.89
N GLU A 95 10.28 10.06 1.11
CA GLU A 95 10.40 9.00 0.10
C GLU A 95 9.30 7.93 0.24
N TRP A 96 8.10 8.35 0.58
CA TRP A 96 6.97 7.45 0.84
C TRP A 96 6.30 6.92 -0.44
N ARG A 97 6.56 7.52 -1.58
CA ARG A 97 5.89 7.15 -2.84
C ARG A 97 6.22 5.74 -3.29
N TRP A 98 7.51 5.40 -3.30
CA TRP A 98 7.93 4.07 -3.69
C TRP A 98 7.40 2.99 -2.75
N PRO A 99 7.53 3.11 -1.42
CA PRO A 99 6.95 2.11 -0.51
C PRO A 99 5.44 1.93 -0.69
N LEU A 100 4.70 3.01 -0.93
CA LEU A 100 3.26 2.91 -1.16
C LEU A 100 2.94 2.11 -2.42
N VAL A 101 3.57 2.42 -3.54
CA VAL A 101 3.37 1.68 -4.81
C VAL A 101 3.78 0.22 -4.65
N HIS A 102 4.92 -0.02 -4.02
CA HIS A 102 5.43 -1.36 -3.74
C HIS A 102 4.42 -2.19 -2.93
N GLY A 103 3.87 -1.59 -1.86
CA GLY A 103 2.86 -2.24 -1.03
C GLY A 103 1.58 -2.54 -1.81
N ILE A 104 1.12 -1.62 -2.64
CA ILE A 104 -0.07 -1.83 -3.48
C ILE A 104 0.15 -2.99 -4.45
N LEU A 105 1.30 -3.05 -5.12
CA LEU A 105 1.60 -4.14 -6.06
C LEU A 105 1.64 -5.50 -5.36
N HIS A 106 2.12 -5.56 -4.12
CA HIS A 106 2.02 -6.78 -3.31
C HIS A 106 0.56 -7.19 -3.06
N LEU A 107 -0.32 -6.22 -2.78
CA LEU A 107 -1.75 -6.52 -2.61
C LEU A 107 -2.36 -7.12 -3.89
N LEU A 108 -1.84 -6.74 -5.05
CA LEU A 108 -2.28 -7.27 -6.35
C LEU A 108 -1.65 -8.62 -6.68
N GLY A 109 -0.83 -9.17 -5.79
CA GLY A 109 -0.25 -10.50 -5.95
C GLY A 109 1.13 -10.54 -6.58
N LEU A 110 1.74 -9.39 -6.84
CA LEU A 110 3.10 -9.33 -7.38
C LEU A 110 4.12 -9.63 -6.30
N GLU A 111 5.14 -10.38 -6.65
CA GLU A 111 6.26 -10.68 -5.77
C GLU A 111 7.50 -9.92 -6.23
N HIS A 112 8.48 -9.78 -5.34
CA HIS A 112 9.75 -9.13 -5.67
C HIS A 112 10.37 -9.74 -6.92
N GLY A 113 10.88 -8.90 -7.81
CA GLY A 113 11.54 -9.31 -9.03
C GLY A 113 11.44 -8.24 -10.11
N ASP A 114 11.94 -8.57 -11.30
CA ASP A 114 12.05 -7.62 -12.42
C ASP A 114 10.68 -7.06 -12.85
N GLU A 115 9.65 -7.89 -12.84
CA GLU A 115 8.30 -7.46 -13.25
C GLU A 115 7.76 -6.40 -12.30
N MET A 116 7.88 -6.62 -11.00
CA MET A 116 7.42 -5.67 -10.00
C MET A 116 8.19 -4.35 -10.11
N GLU A 117 9.50 -4.42 -10.27
CA GLU A 117 10.35 -3.23 -10.41
C GLU A 117 9.98 -2.41 -11.64
N ARG A 118 9.70 -3.04 -12.77
CA ARG A 118 9.27 -2.35 -13.98
C ARG A 118 7.94 -1.64 -13.78
N ARG A 119 6.99 -2.29 -13.11
CA ARG A 119 5.67 -1.72 -12.84
C ARG A 119 5.76 -0.55 -11.86
N GLU A 120 6.55 -0.69 -10.80
CA GLU A 120 6.80 0.40 -9.86
C GLU A 120 7.36 1.62 -10.58
N ARG A 121 8.35 1.41 -11.42
CA ARG A 121 8.97 2.50 -12.18
C ARG A 121 8.00 3.17 -13.12
N ALA A 122 7.22 2.38 -13.87
CA ALA A 122 6.24 2.92 -14.81
C ALA A 122 5.17 3.76 -14.11
N ILE A 123 4.67 3.30 -12.96
CA ILE A 123 3.67 4.01 -12.17
C ILE A 123 4.26 5.33 -11.64
N LEU A 124 5.45 5.29 -11.06
CA LEU A 124 6.07 6.46 -10.46
C LEU A 124 6.48 7.51 -11.51
N GLU A 125 6.98 7.08 -12.67
CA GLU A 125 7.32 7.98 -13.76
C GLU A 125 6.08 8.66 -14.34
N ALA A 126 5.00 7.94 -14.52
CA ALA A 126 3.74 8.49 -15.03
C ALA A 126 3.07 9.45 -14.04
N ALA A 127 3.27 9.24 -12.75
CA ALA A 127 2.69 10.09 -11.70
C ALA A 127 3.46 11.40 -11.49
N GLY A 128 4.67 11.43 -11.95
CA GLY A 128 5.56 12.47 -11.61
C GLY A 128 6.08 13.48 -12.26
#